data_45f46a85e3c98de9c4ca507d4f677d32
#
_entry.id   45f46a85e3c98de9c4ca507d4f677d32
#
_cell.length_a   1.000
_cell.length_b   1.000
_cell.length_c   1.000
_cell.angle_alpha   90.00
_cell.angle_beta   90.00
_cell.angle_gamma   90.00
#
_symmetry.space_group_name_H-M   'P 1'
#
loop_
_entity.id
_entity.type
_entity.pdbx_description
1 polymer ?
#
loop_
_entity_poly.entity_id
_entity_poly.type
_entity_poly.pdbx_seq_one_letter_code
_entity_poly.pdbx_strand_id
1 'polypeptide(L)'
;MRNFYNNIQENYSKLNELEKEILDFIKKELSSRDHLSLNEVSKQFFVSPNTVVRLAKKLGYTGFVQLREDIIHSIMPNPNNQSLSIDNQLVQTKKLIKNETIDEIITLLGTKKEILFYAHGLSKYPCDIAADKLRILGKN
;
A
#
# COMPACT_ATOMS: atom_id res chain seq x y z
N MET A 1 11.44 -2.32 -13.09
CA MET A 1 11.98 -2.12 -11.75
C MET A 1 11.33 -3.16 -10.83
N ARG A 2 12.10 -4.02 -10.17
CA ARG A 2 11.52 -4.99 -9.21
C ARG A 2 11.06 -4.20 -7.98
N ASN A 3 9.82 -4.37 -7.59
CA ASN A 3 9.23 -3.69 -6.44
C ASN A 3 9.51 -4.50 -5.16
N PHE A 4 9.63 -3.84 -4.01
CA PHE A 4 9.80 -4.43 -2.69
C PHE A 4 8.85 -5.62 -2.42
N TYR A 5 7.57 -5.47 -2.72
CA TYR A 5 6.59 -6.54 -2.53
C TYR A 5 6.88 -7.78 -3.37
N ASN A 6 7.31 -7.62 -4.62
CA ASN A 6 7.66 -8.75 -5.49
C ASN A 6 8.92 -9.48 -5.00
N ASN A 7 9.94 -8.72 -4.59
CA ASN A 7 11.18 -9.30 -4.04
C ASN A 7 10.92 -10.09 -2.75
N ILE A 8 10.02 -9.60 -1.90
CA ILE A 8 9.62 -10.32 -0.68
C ILE A 8 8.82 -11.56 -1.03
N GLN A 9 7.77 -11.48 -1.85
CA GLN A 9 6.95 -12.63 -2.22
C GLN A 9 7.78 -13.78 -2.79
N GLU A 10 8.74 -13.47 -3.67
CA GLU A 10 9.60 -14.47 -4.31
C GLU A 10 10.60 -15.13 -3.33
N ASN A 11 11.01 -14.42 -2.28
CA ASN A 11 12.12 -14.84 -1.44
C ASN A 11 11.78 -15.06 0.04
N TYR A 12 10.55 -14.74 0.47
CA TYR A 12 10.16 -14.82 1.88
C TYR A 12 10.28 -16.25 2.45
N SER A 13 9.97 -17.25 1.64
CA SER A 13 10.08 -18.67 2.02
C SER A 13 11.52 -19.13 2.29
N LYS A 14 12.53 -18.39 1.81
CA LYS A 14 13.96 -18.66 2.01
C LYS A 14 14.50 -18.11 3.33
N LEU A 15 13.70 -17.31 4.03
CA LEU A 15 14.06 -16.70 5.30
C LEU A 15 13.78 -17.66 6.46
N ASN A 16 14.71 -17.72 7.42
CA ASN A 16 14.45 -18.36 8.72
C ASN A 16 13.63 -17.43 9.62
N GLU A 17 13.16 -17.93 10.76
CA GLU A 17 12.29 -17.16 11.68
C GLU A 17 12.96 -15.87 12.17
N LEU A 18 14.23 -15.93 12.58
CA LEU A 18 14.98 -14.74 13.00
C LEU A 18 15.09 -13.70 11.87
N GLU A 19 15.31 -14.13 10.63
CA GLU A 19 15.40 -13.24 9.47
C GLU A 19 14.04 -12.58 9.16
N LYS A 20 12.93 -13.29 9.39
CA LYS A 20 11.58 -12.73 9.27
C LYS A 20 11.33 -11.68 10.35
N GLU A 21 11.69 -11.97 11.61
CA GLU A 21 11.57 -11.03 12.72
C GLU A 21 12.39 -9.73 12.47
N ILE A 22 13.62 -9.88 11.99
CA ILE A 22 14.47 -8.75 11.62
C ILE A 22 13.80 -7.91 10.51
N LEU A 23 13.24 -8.55 9.49
CA LEU A 23 12.58 -7.87 8.39
C LEU A 23 11.33 -7.09 8.86
N ASP A 24 10.51 -7.70 9.70
CA ASP A 24 9.31 -7.07 10.24
C ASP A 24 9.64 -5.91 11.19
N PHE A 25 10.70 -6.04 11.97
CA PHE A 25 11.23 -4.94 12.77
C PHE A 25 11.68 -3.77 11.88
N ILE A 26 12.45 -4.02 10.81
CA ILE A 26 12.90 -2.98 9.88
C ILE A 26 11.70 -2.25 9.26
N LYS A 27 10.67 -2.97 8.82
CA LYS A 27 9.45 -2.38 8.27
C LYS A 27 8.74 -1.50 9.29
N LYS A 28 8.56 -2.00 10.51
CA LYS A 28 7.90 -1.28 11.61
C LYS A 28 8.62 0.01 11.97
N GLU A 29 9.94 -0.06 12.15
CA GLU A 29 10.75 1.12 12.50
C GLU A 29 10.73 2.18 11.40
N LEU A 30 10.88 1.77 10.13
CA LEU A 30 10.83 2.70 8.99
C LEU A 30 9.43 3.27 8.73
N SER A 31 8.37 2.67 9.27
CA SER A 31 7.02 3.25 9.22
C SER A 31 6.84 4.41 10.20
N SER A 32 7.67 4.49 11.25
CA SER A 32 7.58 5.50 12.30
C SER A 32 8.71 6.53 12.28
N ARG A 33 9.80 6.23 11.59
CA ARG A 33 10.98 7.13 11.44
C ARG A 33 11.68 6.92 10.10
N ASP A 34 12.23 8.00 9.55
CA ASP A 34 12.85 8.00 8.21
C ASP A 34 14.25 7.37 8.17
N HIS A 35 14.84 7.08 9.32
CA HIS A 35 16.21 6.60 9.40
C HIS A 35 16.35 5.39 10.33
N LEU A 36 16.95 4.33 9.80
CA LEU A 36 17.34 3.14 10.54
C LEU A 36 18.73 2.69 10.06
N SER A 37 19.70 2.60 10.97
CA SER A 37 21.05 2.16 10.62
C SER A 37 21.22 0.66 10.76
N LEU A 38 22.16 0.11 9.99
CA LEU A 38 22.56 -1.30 10.05
C LEU A 38 22.97 -1.71 11.47
N ASN A 39 23.69 -0.82 12.18
CA ASN A 39 24.18 -1.08 13.53
C ASN A 39 23.04 -1.15 14.55
N GLU A 40 21.99 -0.33 14.40
CA GLU A 40 20.82 -0.37 15.28
C GLU A 40 20.11 -1.72 15.15
N VAL A 41 19.86 -2.17 13.92
CA VAL A 41 19.23 -3.49 13.67
C VAL A 41 20.09 -4.62 14.25
N SER A 42 21.40 -4.58 14.03
CA SER A 42 22.33 -5.60 14.51
C SER A 42 22.37 -5.68 16.04
N LYS A 43 22.37 -4.52 16.72
CA LYS A 43 22.33 -4.45 18.19
C LYS A 43 20.99 -4.95 18.75
N GLN A 44 19.86 -4.59 18.11
CA GLN A 44 18.52 -4.97 18.55
C GLN A 44 18.35 -6.51 18.59
N PHE A 45 18.91 -7.21 17.61
CA PHE A 45 18.78 -8.67 17.49
C PHE A 45 20.02 -9.43 17.96
N PHE A 46 21.02 -8.75 18.50
CA PHE A 46 22.30 -9.36 18.92
C PHE A 46 22.98 -10.17 17.81
N VAL A 47 22.89 -9.69 16.58
CA VAL A 47 23.49 -10.32 15.40
C VAL A 47 24.63 -9.46 14.83
N SER A 48 25.49 -10.10 14.03
CA SER A 48 26.51 -9.33 13.31
C SER A 48 25.89 -8.44 12.21
N PRO A 49 26.47 -7.28 11.89
CA PRO A 49 26.05 -6.47 10.74
C PRO A 49 26.01 -7.28 9.44
N ASN A 50 26.91 -8.22 9.28
CA ASN A 50 26.95 -9.10 8.10
C ASN A 50 25.71 -10.01 7.99
N THR A 51 25.12 -10.40 9.12
CA THR A 51 23.86 -11.18 9.13
C THR A 51 22.71 -10.37 8.49
N VAL A 52 22.59 -9.09 8.84
CA VAL A 52 21.57 -8.20 8.28
C VAL A 52 21.83 -7.92 6.79
N VAL A 53 23.10 -7.77 6.39
CA VAL A 53 23.46 -7.63 4.97
C VAL A 53 23.12 -8.90 4.18
N ARG A 54 23.35 -10.08 4.77
CA ARG A 54 22.98 -11.38 4.13
C ARG A 54 21.47 -11.52 3.97
N LEU A 55 20.69 -11.09 4.96
CA LEU A 55 19.23 -11.01 4.84
C LEU A 55 18.81 -10.17 3.63
N ALA A 56 19.37 -8.95 3.49
CA ALA A 56 19.08 -8.10 2.34
C ALA A 56 19.43 -8.78 1.01
N LYS A 57 20.58 -9.47 0.95
CA LYS A 57 21.00 -10.23 -0.25
C LYS A 57 20.08 -11.42 -0.55
N LYS A 58 19.58 -12.13 0.46
CA LYS A 58 18.58 -13.20 0.27
C LYS A 58 17.27 -12.68 -0.32
N LEU A 59 16.91 -11.44 -0.01
CA LEU A 59 15.74 -10.76 -0.57
C LEU A 59 15.99 -10.16 -1.96
N GLY A 60 17.19 -10.36 -2.53
CA GLY A 60 17.54 -9.90 -3.88
C GLY A 60 18.13 -8.50 -3.95
N TYR A 61 18.51 -7.90 -2.81
CA TYR A 61 19.14 -6.58 -2.75
C TYR A 61 20.68 -6.70 -2.74
N THR A 62 21.37 -5.64 -3.14
CA THR A 62 22.83 -5.56 -3.07
C THR A 62 23.33 -5.43 -1.63
N GLY A 63 22.51 -4.90 -0.71
CA GLY A 63 22.80 -4.73 0.70
C GLY A 63 21.70 -4.04 1.46
N PHE A 64 21.96 -3.76 2.75
CA PHE A 64 20.96 -3.18 3.67
C PHE A 64 20.48 -1.78 3.24
N VAL A 65 21.36 -0.94 2.69
CA VAL A 65 20.99 0.43 2.26
C VAL A 65 19.90 0.37 1.19
N GLN A 66 20.10 -0.46 0.17
CA GLN A 66 19.12 -0.63 -0.91
C GLN A 66 17.80 -1.21 -0.41
N LEU A 67 17.84 -2.22 0.48
CA LEU A 67 16.64 -2.77 1.13
C LEU A 67 15.88 -1.68 1.90
N ARG A 68 16.60 -0.88 2.71
CA ARG A 68 16.03 0.21 3.50
C ARG A 68 15.35 1.26 2.60
N GLU A 69 16.03 1.72 1.56
CA GLU A 69 15.48 2.70 0.61
C GLU A 69 14.23 2.20 -0.09
N ASP A 70 14.22 0.94 -0.52
CA ASP A 70 13.08 0.34 -1.19
C ASP A 70 11.87 0.17 -0.22
N ILE A 71 12.14 -0.15 1.05
CA ILE A 71 11.10 -0.15 2.11
C ILE A 71 10.56 1.27 2.30
N ILE A 72 11.41 2.28 2.47
CA ILE A 72 10.98 3.67 2.64
C ILE A 72 10.12 4.10 1.45
N HIS A 73 10.56 3.84 0.22
CA HIS A 73 9.79 4.14 -0.98
C HIS A 73 8.47 3.39 -1.07
N SER A 74 8.37 2.20 -0.47
CA SER A 74 7.11 1.43 -0.44
C SER A 74 6.13 1.94 0.61
N ILE A 75 6.62 2.60 1.66
CA ILE A 75 5.81 3.12 2.78
C ILE A 75 5.44 4.59 2.55
N MET A 76 6.36 5.39 1.99
CA MET A 76 6.08 6.79 1.69
C MET A 76 5.19 6.91 0.45
N PRO A 77 4.09 7.66 0.52
CA PRO A 77 3.29 7.97 -0.65
C PRO A 77 4.10 8.87 -1.59
N ASN A 78 4.82 8.26 -2.51
CA ASN A 78 5.45 9.01 -3.59
C ASN A 78 4.38 9.29 -4.65
N PRO A 79 4.00 10.55 -4.91
CA PRO A 79 2.98 10.88 -5.91
C PRO A 79 3.37 10.42 -7.33
N ASN A 80 4.64 10.06 -7.56
CA ASN A 80 5.14 9.55 -8.85
C ASN A 80 5.29 8.03 -8.91
N ASN A 81 5.09 7.30 -7.82
CA ASN A 81 5.21 5.84 -7.77
C ASN A 81 3.82 5.20 -7.71
N GLN A 82 3.25 4.89 -8.87
CA GLN A 82 1.94 4.26 -9.05
C GLN A 82 1.86 2.78 -8.60
N SER A 83 2.78 2.29 -7.79
CA SER A 83 2.70 0.95 -7.19
C SER A 83 2.36 0.99 -5.69
N LEU A 84 1.38 1.81 -5.32
CA LEU A 84 0.71 1.63 -4.03
C LEU A 84 0.00 0.28 -4.07
N SER A 85 0.21 -0.59 -3.07
CA SER A 85 -0.64 -1.77 -2.92
C SER A 85 -2.10 -1.31 -2.94
N ILE A 86 -2.99 -2.14 -3.46
CA ILE A 86 -4.43 -1.85 -3.52
C ILE A 86 -4.93 -1.41 -2.14
N ASP A 87 -4.43 -2.03 -1.06
CA ASP A 87 -4.79 -1.70 0.31
C ASP A 87 -4.43 -0.25 0.68
N ASN A 88 -3.24 0.21 0.31
CA ASN A 88 -2.81 1.59 0.55
C ASN A 88 -3.62 2.60 -0.29
N GLN A 89 -3.95 2.25 -1.53
CA GLN A 89 -4.82 3.07 -2.37
C GLN A 89 -6.22 3.19 -1.78
N LEU A 90 -6.79 2.09 -1.29
CA LEU A 90 -8.08 2.07 -0.61
C LEU A 90 -8.08 2.91 0.67
N VAL A 91 -7.03 2.78 1.50
CA VAL A 91 -6.88 3.60 2.73
C VAL A 91 -6.77 5.09 2.39
N GLN A 92 -5.98 5.46 1.38
CA GLN A 92 -5.85 6.83 0.94
C GLN A 92 -7.17 7.37 0.37
N THR A 93 -7.84 6.61 -0.49
CA THR A 93 -9.15 6.96 -1.05
C THR A 93 -10.17 7.17 0.08
N LYS A 94 -10.22 6.26 1.06
CA LYS A 94 -11.12 6.38 2.21
C LYS A 94 -10.88 7.66 3.03
N LYS A 95 -9.61 8.09 3.19
CA LYS A 95 -9.26 9.35 3.88
C LYS A 95 -9.70 10.60 3.11
N LEU A 96 -9.79 10.53 1.79
CA LEU A 96 -10.23 11.63 0.94
C LEU A 96 -11.76 11.78 0.92
N ILE A 97 -12.50 10.75 1.28
CA ILE A 97 -13.95 10.77 1.35
C ILE A 97 -14.36 11.49 2.65
N LYS A 98 -14.92 12.68 2.52
CA LYS A 98 -15.46 13.46 3.64
C LYS A 98 -16.97 13.22 3.77
N ASN A 99 -17.46 13.14 5.00
CA ASN A 99 -18.89 12.93 5.24
C ASN A 99 -19.73 14.06 4.64
N GLU A 100 -19.25 15.31 4.72
CA GLU A 100 -19.93 16.47 4.14
C GLU A 100 -20.14 16.31 2.62
N THR A 101 -19.11 15.82 1.90
CA THR A 101 -19.20 15.55 0.46
C THR A 101 -20.21 14.43 0.15
N ILE A 102 -20.28 13.41 1.01
CA ILE A 102 -21.28 12.33 0.87
C ILE A 102 -22.69 12.90 1.04
N ASP A 103 -22.93 13.72 2.06
CA ASP A 103 -24.23 14.32 2.35
C ASP A 103 -24.68 15.26 1.22
N GLU A 104 -23.76 16.05 0.65
CA GLU A 104 -24.02 16.87 -0.54
C GLU A 104 -24.44 16.02 -1.75
N ILE A 105 -23.72 14.92 -2.01
CA ILE A 105 -24.03 13.99 -3.11
C ILE A 105 -25.40 13.34 -2.88
N ILE A 106 -25.70 12.86 -1.67
CA ILE A 106 -26.99 12.26 -1.31
C ILE A 106 -28.12 13.27 -1.55
N THR A 107 -27.95 14.51 -1.10
CA THR A 107 -28.92 15.58 -1.29
C THR A 107 -29.13 15.85 -2.78
N LEU A 108 -28.05 15.97 -3.55
CA LEU A 108 -28.12 16.20 -4.99
C LEU A 108 -28.86 15.08 -5.71
N LEU A 109 -28.47 13.82 -5.44
CA LEU A 109 -29.10 12.63 -6.03
C LEU A 109 -30.59 12.54 -5.62
N GLY A 110 -30.91 12.91 -4.37
CA GLY A 110 -32.27 12.93 -3.86
C GLY A 110 -33.20 13.85 -4.66
N THR A 111 -32.70 15.00 -5.12
CA THR A 111 -33.47 16.02 -5.86
C THR A 111 -33.65 15.71 -7.35
N LYS A 112 -32.83 14.82 -7.94
CA LYS A 112 -32.88 14.53 -9.37
C LYS A 112 -33.77 13.31 -9.66
N LYS A 113 -34.53 13.38 -10.75
CA LYS A 113 -35.35 12.25 -11.24
C LYS A 113 -34.56 11.32 -12.14
N GLU A 114 -33.66 11.87 -12.94
CA GLU A 114 -32.84 11.15 -13.90
C GLU A 114 -31.35 11.32 -13.56
N ILE A 115 -30.63 10.22 -13.63
CA ILE A 115 -29.19 10.17 -13.35
C ILE A 115 -28.50 9.39 -14.46
N LEU A 116 -27.63 10.08 -15.23
CA LEU A 116 -26.89 9.46 -16.30
C LEU A 116 -25.48 9.06 -15.84
N PHE A 117 -25.12 7.79 -16.00
CA PHE A 117 -23.78 7.29 -15.81
C PHE A 117 -23.06 7.17 -17.14
N TYR A 118 -21.88 7.74 -17.23
CA TYR A 118 -20.99 7.56 -18.37
C TYR A 118 -19.71 6.86 -17.93
N ALA A 119 -19.35 5.75 -18.59
CA ALA A 119 -18.16 4.97 -18.28
C ALA A 119 -17.56 4.33 -19.52
N HIS A 120 -16.24 4.14 -19.49
CA HIS A 120 -15.50 3.44 -20.53
C HIS A 120 -14.63 2.34 -19.93
N GLY A 121 -14.52 1.20 -20.64
CA GLY A 121 -13.71 0.06 -20.20
C GLY A 121 -14.20 -0.55 -18.89
N LEU A 122 -13.29 -0.85 -17.97
CA LEU A 122 -13.60 -1.49 -16.68
C LEU A 122 -14.44 -0.62 -15.74
N SER A 123 -14.46 0.70 -15.93
CA SER A 123 -15.30 1.63 -15.14
C SER A 123 -16.79 1.41 -15.36
N LYS A 124 -17.17 0.68 -16.40
CA LYS A 124 -18.57 0.31 -16.66
C LYS A 124 -19.18 -0.48 -15.49
N TYR A 125 -18.46 -1.45 -14.94
CA TYR A 125 -19.00 -2.34 -13.90
C TYR A 125 -19.47 -1.60 -12.63
N PRO A 126 -18.66 -0.71 -12.00
CA PRO A 126 -19.16 0.06 -10.86
C PRO A 126 -20.29 1.02 -11.23
N CYS A 127 -20.32 1.56 -12.46
CA CYS A 127 -21.44 2.39 -12.91
C CYS A 127 -22.74 1.59 -13.06
N ASP A 128 -22.70 0.40 -13.63
CA ASP A 128 -23.86 -0.49 -13.75
C ASP A 128 -24.41 -0.85 -12.35
N ILE A 129 -23.54 -1.20 -11.40
CA ILE A 129 -23.94 -1.49 -10.00
C ILE A 129 -24.58 -0.27 -9.35
N ALA A 130 -24.02 0.92 -9.55
CA ALA A 130 -24.59 2.15 -8.99
C ALA A 130 -25.94 2.49 -9.60
N ALA A 131 -26.09 2.34 -10.93
CA ALA A 131 -27.35 2.55 -11.64
C ALA A 131 -28.45 1.59 -11.14
N ASP A 132 -28.14 0.31 -10.98
CA ASP A 132 -29.10 -0.67 -10.48
C ASP A 132 -29.54 -0.37 -9.04
N LYS A 133 -28.61 0.04 -8.16
CA LYS A 133 -28.97 0.44 -6.79
C LYS A 133 -29.84 1.67 -6.76
N LEU A 134 -29.57 2.68 -7.60
CA LEU A 134 -30.39 3.90 -7.66
C LEU A 134 -31.76 3.61 -8.27
N ARG A 135 -31.86 2.70 -9.23
CA ARG A 135 -33.16 2.27 -9.80
C ARG A 135 -34.04 1.59 -8.76
N ILE A 136 -33.47 0.78 -7.85
CA ILE A 136 -34.20 0.20 -6.71
C ILE A 136 -34.76 1.31 -5.79
N LEU A 137 -34.07 2.45 -5.68
CA LEU A 137 -34.50 3.63 -4.91
C LEU A 137 -35.45 4.55 -5.70
N GLY A 138 -35.96 4.12 -6.86
CA GLY A 138 -36.91 4.86 -7.68
C GLY A 138 -36.28 5.99 -8.51
N LYS A 139 -34.99 5.91 -8.80
CA LYS A 139 -34.29 6.83 -9.72
C LYS A 139 -34.10 6.17 -11.09
N ASN A 140 -34.32 6.92 -12.15
CA ASN A 140 -34.13 6.48 -13.55
C ASN A 140 -32.85 7.05 -14.12
#